data_b55b840d6548690d772b3bbec7dd3afc
#
_entry.id   b55b840d6548690d772b3bbec7dd3afc
#
_cell.length_a   1.000
_cell.length_b   1.000
_cell.length_c   1.000
_cell.angle_alpha   90.00
_cell.angle_beta   90.00
_cell.angle_gamma   90.00
#
_symmetry.space_group_name_H-M   'P 1'
#
loop_
_entity.id
_entity.type
_entity.pdbx_description
1 polymer ?
#
loop_
_entity_poly.entity_id
_entity_poly.type
_entity_poly.pdbx_seq_one_letter_code
_entity_poly.pdbx_strand_id
1 'polypeptide(L)'
;ALLAKEAGIPVHLMLDRSGEQLSAGNRPDSLQQMKMGVNKDGVIQGTRIRSWGTPGTGTGGAGAHNDGIYNIGEVDKIEYGVRTNTGGAKAHRAPGWPQGAFALEQMMDMAADEIGMDRVEFRKKNDEHPIRKVEYDIAKDRIKWNRSLTRNGSAEICQGLGIASNLWFSAGGGGASALVRITKDGQVEVRNGAQDIGTGTRTVMGMVVAEELGLEMNQVATRIGNTDDPQGPASGGSTTIGTVTPAA
;
A
#
# COMPACT_ATOMS: atom_id res chain seq x y z
N ALA A 1 7.85 18.49 -18.75
CA ALA A 1 7.59 18.67 -20.18
C ALA A 1 7.64 20.14 -20.58
N LEU A 2 6.82 21.05 -19.98
CA LEU A 2 6.81 22.48 -20.37
C LEU A 2 8.17 23.17 -20.20
N LEU A 3 8.84 22.96 -19.07
CA LEU A 3 10.17 23.51 -18.82
C LEU A 3 11.22 23.00 -19.81
N ALA A 4 11.17 21.71 -20.15
CA ALA A 4 12.08 21.11 -21.13
C ALA A 4 11.85 21.67 -22.53
N LYS A 5 10.57 21.86 -22.90
CA LYS A 5 10.20 22.50 -24.18
C LYS A 5 10.72 23.94 -24.27
N GLU A 6 10.54 24.72 -23.22
CA GLU A 6 10.98 26.10 -23.17
C GLU A 6 12.52 26.23 -23.18
N ALA A 7 13.19 25.37 -22.42
CA ALA A 7 14.65 25.34 -22.34
C ALA A 7 15.33 24.71 -23.55
N GLY A 8 14.64 23.93 -24.39
CA GLY A 8 15.19 23.17 -25.51
C GLY A 8 16.14 22.04 -25.10
N ILE A 9 16.17 21.66 -23.82
CA ILE A 9 17.05 20.62 -23.26
C ILE A 9 16.26 19.78 -22.22
N PRO A 10 16.72 18.59 -21.88
CA PRO A 10 16.15 17.83 -20.76
C PRO A 10 16.23 18.62 -19.45
N VAL A 11 15.13 18.65 -18.69
CA VAL A 11 15.05 19.34 -17.41
C VAL A 11 14.63 18.36 -16.32
N HIS A 12 15.40 18.31 -15.23
CA HIS A 12 15.07 17.58 -14.01
C HIS A 12 14.60 18.58 -12.97
N LEU A 13 13.40 18.40 -12.43
CA LEU A 13 12.80 19.20 -11.37
C LEU A 13 12.44 18.30 -10.20
N MET A 14 12.93 18.63 -9.03
CA MET A 14 12.61 18.00 -7.77
C MET A 14 12.11 19.06 -6.80
N LEU A 15 10.97 18.83 -6.18
CA LEU A 15 10.50 19.71 -5.10
C LEU A 15 11.29 19.42 -3.82
N ASP A 16 11.56 20.45 -3.07
CA ASP A 16 12.01 20.30 -1.69
C ASP A 16 10.83 19.97 -0.77
N ARG A 17 11.08 19.68 0.49
CA ARG A 17 10.04 19.31 1.44
C ARG A 17 8.98 20.42 1.60
N SER A 18 9.36 21.67 1.60
CA SER A 18 8.44 22.81 1.68
C SER A 18 7.55 22.89 0.45
N GLY A 19 8.12 22.77 -0.75
CA GLY A 19 7.37 22.77 -2.00
C GLY A 19 6.38 21.61 -2.09
N GLU A 20 6.77 20.42 -1.66
CA GLU A 20 5.87 19.27 -1.60
C GLU A 20 4.69 19.50 -0.66
N GLN A 21 4.94 20.00 0.57
CA GLN A 21 3.90 20.26 1.56
C GLN A 21 2.90 21.33 1.09
N LEU A 22 3.39 22.33 0.37
CA LEU A 22 2.56 23.45 -0.08
C LEU A 22 1.78 23.17 -1.38
N SER A 23 2.28 22.30 -2.26
CA SER A 23 1.75 22.16 -3.62
C SER A 23 1.29 20.77 -4.02
N ALA A 24 1.91 19.71 -3.48
CA ALA A 24 1.61 18.34 -3.90
C ALA A 24 0.35 17.77 -3.27
N GLY A 25 -0.14 18.36 -2.18
CA GLY A 25 -1.29 17.87 -1.39
C GLY A 25 -0.86 16.89 -0.31
N ASN A 26 -1.82 16.48 0.50
CA ASN A 26 -1.58 15.67 1.69
C ASN A 26 -2.52 14.46 1.74
N ARG A 27 -2.16 13.47 2.56
CA ARG A 27 -3.09 12.43 2.99
C ARG A 27 -4.13 13.07 3.92
N PRO A 28 -5.44 12.82 3.73
CA PRO A 28 -6.47 13.37 4.61
C PRO A 28 -6.32 12.85 6.03
N ASP A 29 -6.65 13.70 7.01
CA ASP A 29 -6.84 13.27 8.38
C ASP A 29 -8.06 12.34 8.50
N SER A 30 -8.12 11.59 9.58
CA SER A 30 -9.27 10.74 9.86
C SER A 30 -9.56 10.66 11.35
N LEU A 31 -10.77 10.99 11.73
CA LEU A 31 -11.34 10.66 13.04
C LEU A 31 -12.24 9.45 12.87
N GLN A 32 -12.06 8.43 13.71
CA GLN A 32 -12.83 7.20 13.61
C GLN A 32 -13.38 6.77 14.96
N GLN A 33 -14.66 6.43 14.99
CA GLN A 33 -15.33 5.83 16.13
C GLN A 33 -15.77 4.43 15.73
N MET A 34 -15.30 3.44 16.48
CA MET A 34 -15.61 2.04 16.22
C MET A 34 -16.24 1.38 17.45
N LYS A 35 -17.15 0.44 17.21
CA LYS A 35 -17.67 -0.51 18.19
C LYS A 35 -17.66 -1.89 17.56
N MET A 36 -17.18 -2.88 18.30
CA MET A 36 -17.09 -4.26 17.83
C MET A 36 -17.75 -5.19 18.85
N GLY A 37 -18.64 -6.04 18.39
CA GLY A 37 -19.23 -7.12 19.17
C GLY A 37 -18.50 -8.42 18.90
N VAL A 38 -18.00 -9.06 19.96
CA VAL A 38 -17.25 -10.33 19.87
C VAL A 38 -17.88 -11.33 20.81
N ASN A 39 -18.04 -12.58 20.37
CA ASN A 39 -18.49 -13.65 21.24
C ASN A 39 -17.35 -14.20 22.13
N LYS A 40 -17.67 -15.05 23.08
CA LYS A 40 -16.69 -15.64 24.01
C LYS A 40 -15.62 -16.49 23.32
N ASP A 41 -15.92 -16.99 22.13
CA ASP A 41 -14.99 -17.79 21.35
C ASP A 41 -14.04 -16.93 20.50
N GLY A 42 -14.17 -15.60 20.57
CA GLY A 42 -13.32 -14.67 19.81
C GLY A 42 -13.75 -14.46 18.35
N VAL A 43 -14.98 -14.80 17.99
CA VAL A 43 -15.53 -14.53 16.66
C VAL A 43 -16.26 -13.20 16.68
N ILE A 44 -15.89 -12.32 15.75
CA ILE A 44 -16.52 -11.00 15.59
C ILE A 44 -17.91 -11.19 15.01
N GLN A 45 -18.94 -10.63 15.67
CA GLN A 45 -20.34 -10.76 15.28
C GLN A 45 -20.83 -9.54 14.49
N GLY A 46 -20.28 -8.37 14.78
CA GLY A 46 -20.64 -7.15 14.08
C GLY A 46 -19.78 -5.97 14.48
N THR A 47 -19.69 -5.00 13.57
CA THR A 47 -18.86 -3.81 13.76
C THR A 47 -19.60 -2.57 13.28
N ARG A 48 -19.65 -1.56 14.15
CA ARG A 48 -20.12 -0.22 13.79
C ARG A 48 -18.92 0.70 13.57
N ILE A 49 -18.92 1.42 12.46
CA ILE A 49 -17.86 2.35 12.08
C ILE A 49 -18.47 3.69 11.71
N ARG A 50 -17.95 4.76 12.30
CA ARG A 50 -18.23 6.14 11.91
C ARG A 50 -16.90 6.82 11.68
N SER A 51 -16.66 7.32 10.48
CA SER A 51 -15.42 7.98 10.12
C SER A 51 -15.65 9.37 9.53
N TRP A 52 -14.82 10.31 9.90
CA TRP A 52 -14.79 11.67 9.37
C TRP A 52 -13.40 11.90 8.80
N GLY A 53 -13.34 12.20 7.52
CA GLY A 53 -12.08 12.50 6.83
C GLY A 53 -12.08 13.93 6.30
N THR A 54 -10.89 14.51 6.10
CA THR A 54 -10.71 15.90 5.65
C THR A 54 -10.18 15.97 4.22
N PRO A 55 -11.05 16.04 3.20
CA PRO A 55 -10.63 16.19 1.81
C PRO A 55 -10.06 17.60 1.49
N GLY A 56 -9.96 18.49 2.47
CA GLY A 56 -9.61 19.89 2.27
C GLY A 56 -10.77 20.65 1.62
N THR A 57 -10.49 21.49 0.64
CA THR A 57 -11.48 22.19 -0.16
C THR A 57 -12.19 21.31 -1.18
N GLY A 58 -11.70 20.07 -1.39
CA GLY A 58 -12.30 19.08 -2.29
C GLY A 58 -13.53 18.38 -1.71
N THR A 59 -14.07 17.41 -2.44
CA THR A 59 -15.29 16.69 -2.07
C THR A 59 -15.12 15.17 -1.95
N GLY A 60 -13.95 14.62 -2.20
CA GLY A 60 -13.72 13.17 -2.22
C GLY A 60 -12.37 12.73 -1.67
N GLY A 61 -12.19 11.41 -1.58
CA GLY A 61 -10.91 10.82 -1.24
C GLY A 61 -10.53 10.84 0.24
N ALA A 62 -11.49 11.10 1.15
CA ALA A 62 -11.26 11.15 2.59
C ALA A 62 -11.67 9.88 3.35
N GLY A 63 -12.18 8.86 2.65
CA GLY A 63 -12.62 7.60 3.25
C GLY A 63 -11.50 6.82 3.95
N ALA A 64 -11.88 6.10 5.01
CA ALA A 64 -11.02 5.20 5.74
C ALA A 64 -11.45 3.75 5.49
N HIS A 65 -10.60 2.94 4.86
CA HIS A 65 -10.91 1.55 4.55
C HIS A 65 -10.58 0.65 5.73
N ASN A 66 -11.64 0.21 6.46
CA ASN A 66 -11.55 -0.60 7.67
C ASN A 66 -12.02 -2.04 7.45
N ASP A 67 -12.59 -2.33 6.29
CA ASP A 67 -13.17 -3.60 5.90
C ASP A 67 -12.27 -4.32 4.88
N GLY A 68 -12.40 -5.63 4.78
CA GLY A 68 -11.71 -6.45 3.77
C GLY A 68 -10.40 -7.11 4.23
N ILE A 69 -9.90 -6.81 5.44
CA ILE A 69 -8.75 -7.54 6.03
C ILE A 69 -9.27 -8.76 6.78
N TYR A 70 -10.22 -8.54 7.68
CA TYR A 70 -10.84 -9.56 8.54
C TYR A 70 -12.31 -9.72 8.23
N ASN A 71 -12.86 -10.85 8.62
CA ASN A 71 -14.30 -10.99 8.78
C ASN A 71 -14.69 -10.24 10.06
N ILE A 72 -15.32 -9.08 9.91
CA ILE A 72 -15.73 -8.20 11.01
C ILE A 72 -17.24 -8.29 11.30
N GLY A 73 -17.87 -9.37 10.86
CA GLY A 73 -19.29 -9.65 11.05
C GLY A 73 -20.20 -8.70 10.25
N GLU A 74 -21.38 -8.44 10.78
CA GLU A 74 -22.30 -7.45 10.20
C GLU A 74 -21.74 -6.02 10.34
N VAL A 75 -21.80 -5.23 9.27
CA VAL A 75 -21.14 -3.92 9.22
C VAL A 75 -22.14 -2.79 9.10
N ASP A 76 -22.15 -1.90 10.10
CA ASP A 76 -22.85 -0.60 10.06
C ASP A 76 -21.82 0.52 9.92
N LYS A 77 -21.54 0.94 8.66
CA LYS A 77 -20.49 1.91 8.34
C LYS A 77 -21.06 3.18 7.72
N ILE A 78 -20.65 4.33 8.27
CA ILE A 78 -20.92 5.65 7.68
C ILE A 78 -19.62 6.45 7.64
N GLU A 79 -19.35 7.05 6.48
CA GLU A 79 -18.19 7.90 6.23
C GLU A 79 -18.64 9.33 5.88
N TYR A 80 -17.98 10.31 6.47
CA TYR A 80 -18.24 11.72 6.25
C TYR A 80 -16.98 12.41 5.69
N GLY A 81 -17.14 13.13 4.59
CA GLY A 81 -16.11 14.06 4.09
C GLY A 81 -16.36 15.45 4.68
N VAL A 82 -15.45 15.93 5.53
CA VAL A 82 -15.55 17.23 6.18
C VAL A 82 -14.67 18.23 5.45
N ARG A 83 -15.27 19.20 4.79
CA ARG A 83 -14.52 20.27 4.13
C ARG A 83 -13.77 21.13 5.13
N THR A 84 -12.53 21.41 4.82
CA THR A 84 -11.64 22.27 5.63
C THR A 84 -10.94 23.32 4.76
N ASN A 85 -10.39 24.33 5.38
CA ASN A 85 -9.65 25.41 4.70
C ASN A 85 -8.19 24.99 4.37
N THR A 86 -7.96 23.71 4.13
CA THR A 86 -6.66 23.18 3.71
C THR A 86 -6.66 22.90 2.21
N GLY A 87 -5.48 22.77 1.62
CA GLY A 87 -5.35 22.30 0.25
C GLY A 87 -6.08 20.96 0.03
N GLY A 88 -6.52 20.70 -1.20
CA GLY A 88 -7.22 19.45 -1.52
C GLY A 88 -6.34 18.22 -1.24
N ALA A 89 -6.90 17.23 -0.58
CA ALA A 89 -6.23 15.96 -0.36
C ALA A 89 -5.89 15.28 -1.69
N LYS A 90 -4.77 14.60 -1.72
CA LYS A 90 -4.28 13.86 -2.90
C LYS A 90 -4.06 12.40 -2.57
N ALA A 91 -4.07 11.59 -3.62
CA ALA A 91 -3.72 10.19 -3.51
C ALA A 91 -2.29 10.06 -2.99
N HIS A 92 -2.15 9.45 -1.84
CA HIS A 92 -0.88 9.06 -1.25
C HIS A 92 -0.91 7.54 -1.05
N ARG A 93 0.21 6.85 -1.19
CA ARG A 93 0.32 5.37 -1.19
C ARG A 93 -0.77 4.69 -0.36
N ALA A 94 -1.57 3.80 -1.01
CA ALA A 94 -2.74 3.13 -0.45
C ALA A 94 -3.80 4.09 0.16
N PRO A 95 -4.46 4.96 -0.66
CA PRO A 95 -5.45 5.92 -0.14
C PRO A 95 -6.51 5.26 0.73
N GLY A 96 -6.74 5.81 1.94
CA GLY A 96 -7.74 5.33 2.90
C GLY A 96 -7.33 4.13 3.76
N TRP A 97 -6.45 3.26 3.27
CA TRP A 97 -6.07 2.04 3.98
C TRP A 97 -5.22 2.27 5.23
N PRO A 98 -4.18 3.13 5.23
CA PRO A 98 -3.43 3.38 6.46
C PRO A 98 -4.28 3.97 7.58
N GLN A 99 -5.21 4.87 7.24
CA GLN A 99 -6.13 5.45 8.22
C GLN A 99 -7.08 4.39 8.78
N GLY A 100 -7.70 3.61 7.89
CA GLY A 100 -8.64 2.55 8.27
C GLY A 100 -7.98 1.43 9.05
N ALA A 101 -6.84 0.95 8.58
CA ALA A 101 -6.09 -0.11 9.27
C ALA A 101 -5.63 0.33 10.65
N PHE A 102 -5.18 1.57 10.82
CA PHE A 102 -4.77 2.07 12.15
C PHE A 102 -5.90 1.92 13.17
N ALA A 103 -7.12 2.33 12.85
CA ALA A 103 -8.25 2.23 13.76
C ALA A 103 -8.73 0.78 13.95
N LEU A 104 -8.79 0.00 12.87
CA LEU A 104 -9.20 -1.40 12.93
C LEU A 104 -8.24 -2.23 13.79
N GLU A 105 -6.95 -2.07 13.60
CA GLU A 105 -5.93 -2.83 14.31
C GLU A 105 -5.88 -2.51 15.80
N GLN A 106 -6.14 -1.25 16.19
CA GLN A 106 -6.35 -0.89 17.60
C GLN A 106 -7.59 -1.58 18.18
N MET A 107 -8.69 -1.60 17.42
CA MET A 107 -9.91 -2.27 17.83
C MET A 107 -9.71 -3.79 17.98
N MET A 108 -8.93 -4.41 17.08
CA MET A 108 -8.59 -5.84 17.16
C MET A 108 -7.80 -6.14 18.44
N ASP A 109 -6.83 -5.29 18.80
CA ASP A 109 -6.07 -5.44 20.05
C ASP A 109 -6.96 -5.29 21.28
N MET A 110 -7.79 -4.25 21.29
CA MET A 110 -8.73 -4.00 22.41
C MET A 110 -9.72 -5.16 22.59
N ALA A 111 -10.25 -5.69 21.50
CA ALA A 111 -11.19 -6.82 21.53
C ALA A 111 -10.53 -8.11 22.03
N ALA A 112 -9.31 -8.39 21.59
CA ALA A 112 -8.53 -9.55 22.05
C ALA A 112 -8.23 -9.46 23.55
N ASP A 113 -7.80 -8.28 24.01
CA ASP A 113 -7.49 -8.03 25.43
C ASP A 113 -8.74 -8.18 26.32
N GLU A 114 -9.89 -7.67 25.88
CA GLU A 114 -11.15 -7.73 26.63
C GLU A 114 -11.62 -9.18 26.90
N ILE A 115 -11.40 -10.08 25.92
CA ILE A 115 -11.77 -11.49 26.07
C ILE A 115 -10.62 -12.38 26.58
N GLY A 116 -9.44 -11.79 26.85
CA GLY A 116 -8.24 -12.51 27.30
C GLY A 116 -7.64 -13.45 26.26
N MET A 117 -7.81 -13.15 24.96
CA MET A 117 -7.24 -13.92 23.86
C MET A 117 -5.92 -13.30 23.39
N ASP A 118 -4.97 -14.14 22.97
CA ASP A 118 -3.75 -13.65 22.31
C ASP A 118 -4.11 -12.85 21.04
N ARG A 119 -3.50 -11.67 20.87
CA ARG A 119 -3.83 -10.73 19.79
C ARG A 119 -3.55 -11.30 18.40
N VAL A 120 -2.56 -12.19 18.27
CA VAL A 120 -2.27 -12.89 17.01
C VAL A 120 -3.33 -13.96 16.74
N GLU A 121 -3.66 -14.75 17.75
CA GLU A 121 -4.68 -15.81 17.61
C GLU A 121 -6.07 -15.21 17.33
N PHE A 122 -6.40 -14.06 17.91
CA PHE A 122 -7.64 -13.34 17.61
C PHE A 122 -7.70 -12.91 16.13
N ARG A 123 -6.60 -12.40 15.57
CA ARG A 123 -6.51 -12.06 14.15
C ARG A 123 -6.64 -13.29 13.27
N LYS A 124 -5.88 -14.35 13.55
CA LYS A 124 -5.95 -15.62 12.81
C LYS A 124 -7.35 -16.20 12.76
N LYS A 125 -8.10 -16.07 13.84
CA LYS A 125 -9.46 -16.57 13.96
C LYS A 125 -10.44 -15.84 13.04
N ASN A 126 -10.29 -14.54 12.92
CA ASN A 126 -11.15 -13.68 12.12
C ASN A 126 -10.60 -13.38 10.72
N ASP A 127 -9.46 -13.91 10.36
CA ASP A 127 -8.85 -13.79 9.03
C ASP A 127 -9.13 -15.06 8.21
N GLU A 128 -9.77 -14.91 7.08
CA GLU A 128 -10.08 -16.04 6.18
C GLU A 128 -8.95 -16.35 5.20
N HIS A 129 -7.95 -15.45 5.07
CA HIS A 129 -6.90 -15.61 4.08
C HIS A 129 -5.84 -16.61 4.53
N PRO A 130 -5.67 -17.77 3.84
CA PRO A 130 -4.82 -18.85 4.32
C PRO A 130 -3.34 -18.46 4.40
N ILE A 131 -2.86 -17.65 3.46
CA ILE A 131 -1.45 -17.22 3.43
C ILE A 131 -1.16 -16.30 4.62
N ARG A 132 -2.03 -15.32 4.94
CA ARG A 132 -1.83 -14.45 6.10
C ARG A 132 -1.80 -15.21 7.41
N LYS A 133 -2.54 -16.33 7.54
CA LYS A 133 -2.44 -17.18 8.73
C LYS A 133 -1.04 -17.75 8.92
N VAL A 134 -0.39 -18.16 7.85
CA VAL A 134 1.01 -18.62 7.87
C VAL A 134 1.97 -17.47 8.16
N GLU A 135 1.73 -16.30 7.56
CA GLU A 135 2.52 -15.09 7.81
C GLU A 135 2.48 -14.65 9.27
N TYR A 136 1.32 -14.75 9.94
CA TYR A 136 1.21 -14.50 11.39
C TYR A 136 2.09 -15.45 12.20
N ASP A 137 2.11 -16.74 11.87
CA ASP A 137 2.94 -17.71 12.59
C ASP A 137 4.42 -17.43 12.40
N ILE A 138 4.85 -17.13 11.18
CA ILE A 138 6.24 -16.73 10.87
C ILE A 138 6.63 -15.46 11.61
N ALA A 139 5.76 -14.45 11.59
CA ALA A 139 6.00 -13.17 12.27
C ALA A 139 6.10 -13.37 13.79
N LYS A 140 5.16 -14.14 14.38
CA LYS A 140 5.12 -14.48 15.80
C LYS A 140 6.43 -15.14 16.28
N ASP A 141 6.92 -16.10 15.50
CA ASP A 141 8.18 -16.79 15.79
C ASP A 141 9.38 -15.84 15.69
N ARG A 142 9.51 -15.10 14.58
CA ARG A 142 10.65 -14.23 14.32
C ARG A 142 10.82 -13.10 15.33
N ILE A 143 9.72 -12.47 15.76
CA ILE A 143 9.78 -11.40 16.77
C ILE A 143 9.80 -11.93 18.21
N LYS A 144 9.69 -13.25 18.38
CA LYS A 144 9.57 -13.88 19.71
C LYS A 144 8.39 -13.25 20.49
N TRP A 145 7.20 -13.38 19.93
CA TRP A 145 5.98 -12.71 20.39
C TRP A 145 5.73 -12.85 21.89
N ASN A 146 6.01 -14.02 22.46
CA ASN A 146 5.79 -14.34 23.88
C ASN A 146 6.96 -13.92 24.78
N ARG A 147 7.98 -13.19 24.26
CA ARG A 147 9.09 -12.74 25.10
C ARG A 147 8.60 -11.76 26.17
N SER A 148 9.04 -11.95 27.39
CA SER A 148 8.82 -10.97 28.45
C SER A 148 9.56 -9.69 28.12
N LEU A 149 8.83 -8.59 28.01
CA LEU A 149 9.43 -7.26 27.90
C LEU A 149 9.63 -6.74 29.32
N THR A 150 10.87 -6.62 29.74
CA THR A 150 11.19 -6.07 31.06
C THR A 150 10.83 -4.60 31.06
N ARG A 151 9.81 -4.24 31.80
CA ARG A 151 9.49 -2.86 32.12
C ARG A 151 10.43 -2.43 33.23
N ASN A 152 11.62 -1.90 32.90
CA ASN A 152 12.45 -1.25 33.89
C ASN A 152 11.77 0.07 34.28
N GLY A 153 11.24 0.13 35.49
CA GLY A 153 10.46 1.26 36.01
C GLY A 153 11.18 2.62 36.07
N SER A 154 12.46 2.66 35.69
CA SER A 154 13.29 3.86 35.59
C SER A 154 13.83 4.12 34.18
N ALA A 155 13.41 3.36 33.17
CA ALA A 155 13.94 3.51 31.83
C ALA A 155 13.25 4.67 31.09
N GLU A 156 14.01 5.59 30.58
CA GLU A 156 13.56 6.61 29.63
C GLU A 156 13.03 6.00 28.32
N ILE A 157 13.38 4.74 28.04
CA ILE A 157 13.00 4.01 26.83
C ILE A 157 12.07 2.87 27.20
N CYS A 158 10.84 2.92 26.73
CA CYS A 158 9.85 1.84 26.82
C CYS A 158 9.90 0.96 25.57
N GLN A 159 9.78 -0.35 25.74
CA GLN A 159 9.68 -1.31 24.64
C GLN A 159 8.29 -1.93 24.61
N GLY A 160 7.75 -2.15 23.40
CA GLY A 160 6.48 -2.82 23.17
C GLY A 160 6.56 -3.75 21.97
N LEU A 161 5.71 -4.76 21.96
CA LEU A 161 5.45 -5.59 20.79
C LEU A 161 4.07 -5.25 20.25
N GLY A 162 3.97 -5.12 18.95
CA GLY A 162 2.71 -4.90 18.25
C GLY A 162 2.67 -5.74 16.98
N ILE A 163 1.46 -6.03 16.55
CA ILE A 163 1.18 -6.68 15.27
C ILE A 163 0.03 -5.93 14.61
N ALA A 164 0.11 -5.79 13.30
CA ALA A 164 -0.95 -5.21 12.49
C ALA A 164 -0.92 -5.81 11.10
N SER A 165 -2.07 -5.89 10.47
CA SER A 165 -2.20 -6.25 9.06
C SER A 165 -2.77 -5.10 8.26
N ASN A 166 -2.37 -5.02 7.01
CA ASN A 166 -2.95 -4.08 6.08
C ASN A 166 -3.15 -4.74 4.71
N LEU A 167 -3.99 -4.15 3.90
CA LEU A 167 -4.31 -4.62 2.57
C LEU A 167 -4.13 -3.47 1.58
N TRP A 168 -3.63 -3.81 0.39
CA TRP A 168 -3.78 -3.00 -0.79
C TRP A 168 -3.99 -3.93 -1.99
N PHE A 169 -4.95 -3.60 -2.83
CA PHE A 169 -5.19 -4.36 -4.05
C PHE A 169 -4.09 -4.12 -5.09
N SER A 170 -3.86 -5.10 -5.94
CA SER A 170 -3.11 -4.93 -7.19
C SER A 170 -4.10 -5.09 -8.33
N ALA A 171 -4.06 -4.16 -9.25
CA ALA A 171 -4.87 -4.21 -10.46
C ALA A 171 -3.95 -4.20 -11.67
N GLY A 172 -4.43 -4.76 -12.76
CA GLY A 172 -3.78 -4.72 -14.05
C GLY A 172 -4.87 -4.71 -15.11
N GLY A 173 -4.51 -4.37 -16.31
CA GLY A 173 -5.44 -4.43 -17.43
C GLY A 173 -5.26 -3.28 -18.41
N GLY A 174 -5.40 -3.59 -19.67
CA GLY A 174 -5.56 -2.73 -20.82
C GLY A 174 -4.42 -1.75 -21.15
N GLY A 175 -3.83 -1.89 -22.33
CA GLY A 175 -3.18 -0.78 -22.97
C GLY A 175 -1.71 -0.51 -22.62
N ALA A 176 -0.89 -1.53 -22.41
CA ALA A 176 0.56 -1.39 -22.48
C ALA A 176 1.13 -2.11 -23.70
N SER A 177 2.25 -1.61 -24.19
CA SER A 177 3.07 -2.26 -25.20
C SER A 177 4.51 -2.27 -24.71
N ALA A 178 5.24 -3.34 -24.96
CA ALA A 178 6.67 -3.40 -24.68
C ALA A 178 7.44 -3.66 -25.99
N LEU A 179 8.63 -3.09 -26.09
CA LEU A 179 9.58 -3.41 -27.15
C LEU A 179 10.67 -4.30 -26.57
N VAL A 180 10.72 -5.55 -26.99
CA VAL A 180 11.83 -6.44 -26.70
C VAL A 180 12.73 -6.53 -27.95
N ARG A 181 14.00 -6.24 -27.80
CA ARG A 181 15.00 -6.27 -28.88
C ARG A 181 16.11 -7.22 -28.54
N ILE A 182 16.40 -8.12 -29.46
CA ILE A 182 17.55 -9.01 -29.39
C ILE A 182 18.51 -8.58 -30.52
N THR A 183 19.74 -8.28 -30.17
CA THR A 183 20.76 -7.85 -31.13
C THR A 183 21.54 -9.06 -31.67
N LYS A 184 22.28 -8.89 -32.78
CA LYS A 184 23.05 -9.99 -33.40
C LYS A 184 24.14 -10.58 -32.49
N ASP A 185 24.62 -9.80 -31.53
CA ASP A 185 25.60 -10.20 -30.52
C ASP A 185 24.93 -10.80 -29.24
N GLY A 186 23.63 -11.04 -29.31
CA GLY A 186 22.89 -11.71 -28.23
C GLY A 186 22.49 -10.81 -27.04
N GLN A 187 22.67 -9.49 -27.14
CA GLN A 187 22.18 -8.58 -26.12
C GLN A 187 20.65 -8.47 -26.17
N VAL A 188 20.01 -8.49 -25.01
CA VAL A 188 18.55 -8.36 -24.88
C VAL A 188 18.22 -7.06 -24.16
N GLU A 189 17.31 -6.29 -24.74
CA GLU A 189 16.81 -5.05 -24.16
C GLU A 189 15.27 -5.03 -24.18
N VAL A 190 14.67 -4.60 -23.05
CA VAL A 190 13.24 -4.34 -22.99
C VAL A 190 12.99 -2.85 -22.69
N ARG A 191 12.02 -2.25 -23.38
CA ARG A 191 11.68 -0.83 -23.29
C ARG A 191 10.18 -0.61 -23.09
N ASN A 192 9.84 0.35 -22.24
CA ASN A 192 8.47 0.84 -22.05
C ASN A 192 8.48 2.25 -21.47
N GLY A 193 7.50 3.07 -21.80
CA GLY A 193 7.36 4.45 -21.33
C GLY A 193 6.83 4.60 -19.88
N ALA A 194 6.53 3.49 -19.19
CA ALA A 194 6.09 3.52 -17.79
C ALA A 194 7.18 4.06 -16.85
N GLN A 195 6.76 4.63 -15.73
CA GLN A 195 7.66 5.13 -14.71
C GLN A 195 7.84 4.09 -13.58
N ASP A 196 9.00 4.11 -12.95
CA ASP A 196 9.23 3.43 -11.68
C ASP A 196 9.26 4.46 -10.54
N ILE A 197 8.24 4.45 -9.71
CA ILE A 197 8.12 5.33 -8.54
C ILE A 197 8.64 4.68 -7.25
N GLY A 198 9.54 3.70 -7.38
CA GLY A 198 10.06 2.89 -6.28
C GLY A 198 9.30 1.56 -6.07
N THR A 199 8.47 1.18 -7.04
CA THR A 199 7.68 -0.06 -6.99
C THR A 199 8.38 -1.26 -7.65
N GLY A 200 9.54 -1.05 -8.27
CA GLY A 200 10.32 -2.11 -8.88
C GLY A 200 9.88 -2.47 -10.30
N THR A 201 9.15 -1.60 -11.00
CA THR A 201 8.66 -1.85 -12.37
C THR A 201 9.79 -2.22 -13.32
N ARG A 202 10.92 -1.50 -13.24
CA ARG A 202 12.13 -1.80 -14.03
C ARG A 202 12.62 -3.23 -13.79
N THR A 203 12.74 -3.61 -12.53
CA THR A 203 13.23 -4.94 -12.13
C THR A 203 12.30 -6.03 -12.62
N VAL A 204 10.99 -5.88 -12.37
CA VAL A 204 10.00 -6.91 -12.72
C VAL A 204 9.90 -7.11 -14.23
N MET A 205 9.96 -6.05 -15.04
CA MET A 205 9.99 -6.20 -16.51
C MET A 205 11.22 -6.99 -16.98
N GLY A 206 12.39 -6.72 -16.40
CA GLY A 206 13.60 -7.49 -16.70
C GLY A 206 13.47 -8.95 -16.29
N MET A 207 12.87 -9.23 -15.13
CA MET A 207 12.62 -10.60 -14.66
C MET A 207 11.72 -11.38 -15.62
N VAL A 208 10.60 -10.79 -16.06
CA VAL A 208 9.66 -11.45 -16.98
C VAL A 208 10.33 -11.80 -18.28
N VAL A 209 11.05 -10.86 -18.90
CA VAL A 209 11.75 -11.11 -20.16
C VAL A 209 12.87 -12.14 -20.01
N ALA A 210 13.60 -12.10 -18.89
CA ALA A 210 14.64 -13.10 -18.61
C ALA A 210 14.04 -14.50 -18.48
N GLU A 211 12.93 -14.63 -17.74
CA GLU A 211 12.23 -15.91 -17.55
C GLU A 211 11.70 -16.47 -18.88
N GLU A 212 11.04 -15.66 -19.69
CA GLU A 212 10.49 -16.07 -21.00
C GLU A 212 11.57 -16.49 -22.01
N LEU A 213 12.74 -15.85 -21.96
CA LEU A 213 13.86 -16.18 -22.86
C LEU A 213 14.86 -17.19 -22.28
N GLY A 214 14.66 -17.67 -21.04
CA GLY A 214 15.59 -18.59 -20.38
C GLY A 214 16.93 -17.95 -20.04
N LEU A 215 16.96 -16.66 -19.72
CA LEU A 215 18.15 -15.88 -19.43
C LEU A 215 18.26 -15.56 -17.93
N GLU A 216 19.47 -15.21 -17.51
CA GLU A 216 19.65 -14.57 -16.21
C GLU A 216 19.24 -13.08 -16.28
N MET A 217 18.71 -12.54 -15.19
CA MET A 217 18.21 -11.17 -15.12
C MET A 217 19.27 -10.12 -15.54
N ASN A 218 20.54 -10.35 -15.22
CA ASN A 218 21.66 -9.46 -15.57
C ASN A 218 21.99 -9.43 -17.08
N GLN A 219 21.41 -10.32 -17.87
CA GLN A 219 21.55 -10.37 -19.31
C GLN A 219 20.48 -9.53 -20.03
N VAL A 220 19.50 -8.99 -19.30
CA VAL A 220 18.42 -8.18 -19.84
C VAL A 220 18.58 -6.71 -19.42
N ALA A 221 18.80 -5.83 -20.38
CA ALA A 221 18.82 -4.40 -20.18
C ALA A 221 17.40 -3.85 -20.16
N THR A 222 16.94 -3.30 -19.04
CA THR A 222 15.60 -2.72 -18.91
C THR A 222 15.65 -1.20 -18.94
N ARG A 223 14.97 -0.60 -19.90
CA ARG A 223 14.83 0.85 -20.06
C ARG A 223 13.37 1.24 -19.97
N ILE A 224 13.05 2.15 -19.04
CA ILE A 224 11.70 2.67 -18.85
C ILE A 224 11.72 4.18 -18.61
N GLY A 225 10.57 4.83 -18.86
CA GLY A 225 10.35 6.23 -18.54
C GLY A 225 10.73 7.21 -19.65
N ASN A 226 11.05 6.74 -20.83
CA ASN A 226 11.25 7.59 -22.00
C ASN A 226 9.94 7.69 -22.80
N THR A 227 9.56 8.88 -23.23
CA THR A 227 8.36 9.14 -24.04
C THR A 227 8.48 8.65 -25.49
N ASP A 228 9.68 8.33 -25.96
CA ASP A 228 9.92 7.72 -27.27
C ASP A 228 9.72 6.19 -27.26
N ASP A 229 9.64 5.58 -26.06
CA ASP A 229 9.40 4.16 -25.90
C ASP A 229 7.89 3.84 -25.98
N PRO A 230 7.50 2.57 -26.21
CA PRO A 230 6.12 2.17 -26.26
C PRO A 230 5.33 2.61 -25.01
N GLN A 231 4.08 3.01 -25.23
CA GLN A 231 3.23 3.54 -24.17
C GLN A 231 3.04 2.55 -23.03
N GLY A 232 3.29 3.03 -21.79
CA GLY A 232 2.96 2.37 -20.55
C GLY A 232 1.76 3.03 -19.87
N PRO A 233 1.20 2.38 -18.84
CA PRO A 233 0.13 2.96 -18.03
C PRO A 233 0.64 4.09 -17.14
N ALA A 234 -0.28 4.90 -16.63
CA ALA A 234 0.03 5.85 -15.57
C ALA A 234 0.48 5.13 -14.29
N SER A 235 1.45 5.72 -13.58
CA SER A 235 1.95 5.17 -12.32
C SER A 235 1.05 5.59 -11.16
N GLY A 236 0.01 4.81 -10.91
CA GLY A 236 -0.96 5.03 -9.84
C GLY A 236 -1.90 3.83 -9.66
N GLY A 237 -2.56 3.73 -8.50
CA GLY A 237 -3.56 2.70 -8.22
C GLY A 237 -3.04 1.26 -8.24
N SER A 238 -1.73 1.03 -8.13
CA SER A 238 -1.09 -0.30 -8.25
C SER A 238 -1.37 -1.01 -9.58
N THR A 239 -1.49 -0.25 -10.66
CA THR A 239 -1.80 -0.81 -11.98
C THR A 239 -0.57 -1.02 -12.86
N THR A 240 0.53 -0.33 -12.59
CA THR A 240 1.69 -0.29 -13.51
C THR A 240 2.26 -1.67 -13.79
N ILE A 241 2.71 -2.39 -12.77
CA ILE A 241 3.33 -3.72 -12.93
C ILE A 241 2.33 -4.69 -13.56
N GLY A 242 1.11 -4.80 -13.02
CA GLY A 242 0.09 -5.70 -13.54
C GLY A 242 -0.37 -5.41 -14.99
N THR A 243 -0.02 -4.23 -15.52
CA THR A 243 -0.33 -3.85 -16.90
C THR A 243 0.88 -4.05 -17.85
N VAL A 244 2.10 -3.73 -17.39
CA VAL A 244 3.29 -3.83 -18.27
C VAL A 244 3.85 -5.24 -18.38
N THR A 245 3.71 -6.07 -17.34
CA THR A 245 4.27 -7.43 -17.35
C THR A 245 3.63 -8.37 -18.39
N PRO A 246 2.30 -8.33 -18.64
CA PRO A 246 1.72 -9.14 -19.70
C PRO A 246 2.12 -8.69 -21.12
N ALA A 247 2.69 -7.48 -21.27
CA ALA A 247 3.14 -6.93 -22.55
C ALA A 247 4.64 -7.16 -22.80
N ALA A 248 5.38 -7.49 -21.75
CA ALA A 248 6.81 -7.78 -21.84
C ALA A 248 7.07 -9.25 -22.14
#